data_8cad0b656654f87f0cd2ddcc24c86879
#
_entry.id   8cad0b656654f87f0cd2ddcc24c86879
#
_cell.length_a   1.000
_cell.length_b   1.000
_cell.length_c   1.000
_cell.angle_alpha   90.00
_cell.angle_beta   90.00
_cell.angle_gamma   90.00
#
_symmetry.space_group_name_H-M   'P 1'
#
loop_
_entity.id
_entity.type
_entity.pdbx_description
1 polymer ?
#
loop_
_entity_poly.entity_id
_entity_poly.type
_entity_poly.pdbx_seq_one_letter_code
_entity_poly.pdbx_strand_id
1 'polypeptide(L)'
;MKTPLPVGNPPEPPILALDAVSASVDGDLGLVFELAPVGLCISRDRVIQRCNTAFGTMFGYEPAELQGRSMEILYPSSNEFENIGAQGLAVMKQTGVYSDERIMRHRNGQLFWCHAAGRSLLRDQPFACAVWMFEDISSRRVVSRDLTTREREIARQIAAGQSTKQIARTLGVSPRTIDGHRARLIRKVGAKSASEMIAKVIGLG
;
A
#
# COMPACT_ATOMS: atom_id res chain seq x y z
N MET A 1 -4.50 -35.48 37.15
CA MET A 1 -3.36 -34.66 36.76
C MET A 1 -3.02 -34.98 35.31
N LYS A 2 -3.33 -34.08 34.37
CA LYS A 2 -2.96 -34.23 32.95
C LYS A 2 -1.72 -33.37 32.69
N THR A 3 -0.65 -34.01 32.29
CA THR A 3 0.62 -33.38 31.91
C THR A 3 0.40 -32.59 30.61
N PRO A 4 0.80 -31.31 30.50
CA PRO A 4 0.70 -30.58 29.26
C PRO A 4 1.75 -31.10 28.26
N LEU A 5 1.33 -31.22 26.99
CA LEU A 5 2.18 -31.57 25.85
C LEU A 5 3.20 -30.46 25.60
N PRO A 6 4.43 -30.78 25.18
CA PRO A 6 5.43 -29.78 24.83
C PRO A 6 5.00 -29.02 23.59
N VAL A 7 4.96 -27.68 23.69
CA VAL A 7 4.79 -26.78 22.56
C VAL A 7 6.08 -26.83 21.75
N GLY A 8 6.03 -27.48 20.59
CA GLY A 8 7.13 -27.49 19.63
C GLY A 8 7.42 -26.06 19.14
N ASN A 9 8.67 -25.65 19.19
CA ASN A 9 9.12 -24.42 18.54
C ASN A 9 8.79 -24.48 17.04
N PRO A 10 8.36 -23.36 16.43
CA PRO A 10 8.21 -23.29 14.99
C PRO A 10 9.55 -23.63 14.31
N PRO A 11 9.54 -24.27 13.13
CA PRO A 11 10.76 -24.60 12.42
C PRO A 11 11.56 -23.31 12.14
N GLU A 12 12.83 -23.32 12.51
CA GLU A 12 13.75 -22.24 12.14
C GLU A 12 13.77 -22.11 10.61
N PRO A 13 13.75 -20.87 10.09
CA PRO A 13 13.90 -20.66 8.66
C PRO A 13 15.26 -21.22 8.21
N PRO A 14 15.38 -21.77 7.00
CA PRO A 14 16.63 -22.34 6.52
C PRO A 14 17.72 -21.27 6.54
N ILE A 15 18.74 -21.48 7.34
CA ILE A 15 19.97 -20.68 7.32
C ILE A 15 20.63 -21.00 5.97
N LEU A 16 20.50 -20.07 5.02
CA LEU A 16 21.29 -20.15 3.78
C LEU A 16 22.75 -20.21 4.17
N ALA A 17 23.44 -21.25 3.72
CA ALA A 17 24.84 -21.45 4.02
C ALA A 17 25.65 -20.19 3.67
N LEU A 18 26.20 -19.55 4.67
CA LEU A 18 27.00 -18.31 4.56
C LEU A 18 28.27 -18.48 3.71
N ASP A 19 28.64 -19.72 3.38
CA ASP A 19 29.86 -20.04 2.62
C ASP A 19 29.76 -19.72 1.13
N ALA A 20 28.57 -19.38 0.61
CA ALA A 20 28.36 -18.94 -0.78
C ALA A 20 28.38 -17.40 -0.95
N VAL A 21 28.52 -16.63 0.12
CA VAL A 21 28.39 -15.15 0.13
C VAL A 21 29.75 -14.45 0.00
N SER A 22 30.81 -15.14 -0.36
CA SER A 22 32.11 -14.52 -0.68
C SER A 22 32.19 -14.07 -2.13
N ALA A 23 31.21 -13.32 -2.61
CA ALA A 23 31.28 -12.71 -3.92
C ALA A 23 30.93 -11.24 -3.83
N SER A 24 31.91 -10.38 -3.99
CA SER A 24 31.84 -8.94 -4.25
C SER A 24 30.77 -8.12 -3.46
N VAL A 25 31.11 -6.95 -3.02
CA VAL A 25 30.22 -5.93 -2.41
C VAL A 25 28.91 -5.74 -3.19
N ASP A 26 28.93 -5.93 -4.51
CA ASP A 26 27.74 -5.88 -5.37
C ASP A 26 26.77 -7.04 -5.11
N GLY A 27 27.26 -8.23 -4.77
CA GLY A 27 26.44 -9.38 -4.38
C GLY A 27 25.73 -9.17 -3.06
N ASP A 28 26.43 -8.62 -2.07
CA ASP A 28 25.88 -8.33 -0.74
C ASP A 28 24.80 -7.23 -0.80
N LEU A 29 25.03 -6.18 -1.58
CA LEU A 29 24.05 -5.12 -1.81
C LEU A 29 22.79 -5.65 -2.52
N GLY A 30 22.95 -6.54 -3.49
CA GLY A 30 21.85 -7.22 -4.14
C GLY A 30 21.03 -8.07 -3.15
N LEU A 31 21.71 -8.79 -2.27
CA LEU A 31 21.09 -9.62 -1.25
C LEU A 31 20.32 -8.77 -0.22
N VAL A 32 20.92 -7.69 0.29
CA VAL A 32 20.28 -6.76 1.23
C VAL A 32 19.00 -6.14 0.61
N PHE A 33 19.07 -5.76 -0.67
CA PHE A 33 17.91 -5.23 -1.38
C PHE A 33 16.79 -6.27 -1.46
N GLU A 34 17.13 -7.52 -1.83
CA GLU A 34 16.15 -8.58 -2.07
C GLU A 34 15.54 -9.15 -0.80
N LEU A 35 16.31 -9.29 0.28
CA LEU A 35 15.87 -9.84 1.56
C LEU A 35 15.28 -8.78 2.51
N ALA A 36 15.24 -7.49 2.13
CA ALA A 36 14.63 -6.48 2.97
C ALA A 36 13.16 -6.84 3.27
N PRO A 37 12.73 -6.79 4.56
CA PRO A 37 11.37 -7.16 4.96
C PRO A 37 10.31 -6.10 4.59
N VAL A 38 10.71 -5.06 3.88
CA VAL A 38 9.88 -3.98 3.37
C VAL A 38 9.99 -3.92 1.85
N GLY A 39 8.95 -3.41 1.19
CA GLY A 39 8.99 -3.20 -0.25
C GLY A 39 10.01 -2.14 -0.63
N LEU A 40 11.03 -2.48 -1.40
CA LEU A 40 12.01 -1.54 -1.93
C LEU A 40 11.83 -1.37 -3.43
N CYS A 41 11.93 -0.12 -3.90
CA CYS A 41 11.81 0.22 -5.30
C CYS A 41 12.80 1.33 -5.67
N ILE A 42 13.48 1.14 -6.80
CA ILE A 42 14.28 2.19 -7.46
C ILE A 42 13.46 2.69 -8.64
N SER A 43 13.26 4.00 -8.73
CA SER A 43 12.55 4.64 -9.84
C SER A 43 13.40 5.69 -10.55
N ARG A 44 13.12 5.87 -11.85
CA ARG A 44 13.57 7.01 -12.66
C ARG A 44 12.35 7.66 -13.30
N ASP A 45 12.19 8.94 -13.10
CA ASP A 45 11.05 9.70 -13.62
C ASP A 45 9.69 9.05 -13.29
N ARG A 46 9.59 8.51 -12.06
CA ARG A 46 8.43 7.78 -11.54
C ARG A 46 8.12 6.47 -12.28
N VAL A 47 9.07 5.96 -13.05
CA VAL A 47 9.03 4.64 -13.70
C VAL A 47 9.87 3.68 -12.88
N ILE A 48 9.32 2.52 -12.55
CA ILE A 48 9.95 1.47 -11.76
C ILE A 48 11.11 0.88 -12.56
N GLN A 49 12.31 1.01 -12.05
CA GLN A 49 13.50 0.40 -12.67
C GLN A 49 13.79 -0.99 -12.09
N ARG A 50 13.64 -1.10 -10.78
CA ARG A 50 13.84 -2.34 -10.04
C ARG A 50 13.03 -2.30 -8.75
N CYS A 51 12.49 -3.43 -8.34
CA CYS A 51 11.90 -3.63 -7.03
C CYS A 51 12.26 -5.00 -6.48
N ASN A 52 12.20 -5.16 -5.16
CA ASN A 52 12.45 -6.43 -4.50
C ASN A 52 11.18 -7.30 -4.43
N THR A 53 11.36 -8.56 -4.02
CA THR A 53 10.25 -9.52 -3.87
C THR A 53 9.17 -9.03 -2.89
N ALA A 54 9.56 -8.39 -1.78
CA ALA A 54 8.60 -7.85 -0.81
C ALA A 54 7.68 -6.76 -1.42
N PHE A 55 8.23 -5.90 -2.28
CA PHE A 55 7.44 -4.91 -3.03
C PHE A 55 6.46 -5.59 -3.98
N GLY A 56 6.93 -6.54 -4.78
CA GLY A 56 6.09 -7.30 -5.69
C GLY A 56 4.92 -7.98 -4.96
N THR A 57 5.23 -8.72 -3.90
CA THR A 57 4.24 -9.42 -3.06
C THR A 57 3.19 -8.46 -2.49
N MET A 58 3.60 -7.31 -1.96
CA MET A 58 2.70 -6.32 -1.36
C MET A 58 1.69 -5.75 -2.37
N PHE A 59 2.10 -5.57 -3.64
CA PHE A 59 1.24 -5.04 -4.70
C PHE A 59 0.58 -6.13 -5.56
N GLY A 60 0.93 -7.42 -5.37
CA GLY A 60 0.37 -8.55 -6.11
C GLY A 60 0.93 -8.72 -7.51
N TYR A 61 2.18 -8.35 -7.73
CA TYR A 61 2.90 -8.50 -9.00
C TYR A 61 4.19 -9.29 -8.82
N GLU A 62 4.60 -9.97 -9.85
CA GLU A 62 5.99 -10.41 -9.94
C GLU A 62 6.89 -9.18 -10.20
N PRO A 63 8.08 -9.06 -9.56
CA PRO A 63 8.96 -7.91 -9.75
C PRO A 63 9.28 -7.60 -11.22
N ALA A 64 9.45 -8.62 -12.05
CA ALA A 64 9.73 -8.49 -13.48
C ALA A 64 8.55 -7.83 -14.25
N GLU A 65 7.31 -8.04 -13.82
CA GLU A 65 6.12 -7.41 -14.44
C GLU A 65 6.06 -5.89 -14.19
N LEU A 66 6.70 -5.42 -13.13
CA LEU A 66 6.71 -4.02 -12.71
C LEU A 66 7.84 -3.22 -13.37
N GLN A 67 8.91 -3.87 -13.79
CA GLN A 67 10.04 -3.19 -14.39
C GLN A 67 9.61 -2.43 -15.67
N GLY A 68 9.99 -1.17 -15.77
CA GLY A 68 9.61 -0.29 -16.88
C GLY A 68 8.18 0.26 -16.79
N ARG A 69 7.40 -0.08 -15.75
CA ARG A 69 6.04 0.42 -15.56
C ARG A 69 6.03 1.74 -14.79
N SER A 70 5.08 2.62 -15.12
CA SER A 70 4.80 3.78 -14.31
C SER A 70 4.32 3.36 -12.91
N MET A 71 4.78 4.05 -11.86
CA MET A 71 4.26 3.87 -10.51
C MET A 71 2.76 4.20 -10.39
N GLU A 72 2.18 4.87 -11.36
CA GLU A 72 0.75 5.21 -11.42
C GLU A 72 -0.16 3.99 -11.26
N ILE A 73 0.25 2.82 -11.77
CA ILE A 73 -0.54 1.58 -11.65
C ILE A 73 -0.80 1.13 -10.21
N LEU A 74 0.00 1.63 -9.27
CA LEU A 74 -0.06 1.31 -7.84
C LEU A 74 -0.96 2.29 -7.06
N TYR A 75 -1.48 3.32 -7.72
CA TYR A 75 -2.33 4.35 -7.10
C TYR A 75 -3.81 4.07 -7.38
N PRO A 76 -4.71 4.53 -6.49
CA PRO A 76 -6.15 4.41 -6.70
C PRO A 76 -6.64 5.08 -7.98
N SER A 77 -6.04 6.23 -8.34
CA SER A 77 -6.37 7.01 -9.53
C SER A 77 -5.18 7.83 -10.03
N SER A 78 -5.22 8.23 -11.32
CA SER A 78 -4.23 9.14 -11.91
C SER A 78 -4.18 10.48 -11.17
N ASN A 79 -5.32 10.99 -10.73
CA ASN A 79 -5.37 12.24 -9.97
C ASN A 79 -4.63 12.16 -8.62
N GLU A 80 -4.75 11.04 -7.90
CA GLU A 80 -3.98 10.82 -6.67
C GLU A 80 -2.48 10.67 -6.96
N PHE A 81 -2.12 9.98 -8.04
CA PHE A 81 -0.74 9.88 -8.49
C PHE A 81 -0.14 11.26 -8.76
N GLU A 82 -0.82 12.12 -9.51
CA GLU A 82 -0.32 13.46 -9.82
C GLU A 82 -0.25 14.37 -8.58
N ASN A 83 -1.28 14.37 -7.74
CA ASN A 83 -1.33 15.20 -6.54
C ASN A 83 -0.20 14.85 -5.55
N ILE A 84 -0.01 13.56 -5.28
CA ILE A 84 1.05 13.08 -4.39
C ILE A 84 2.42 13.34 -5.02
N GLY A 85 2.54 13.18 -6.34
CA GLY A 85 3.76 13.52 -7.06
C GLY A 85 4.15 14.99 -6.93
N ALA A 86 3.20 15.90 -7.08
CA ALA A 86 3.44 17.33 -6.92
C ALA A 86 3.88 17.70 -5.49
N GLN A 87 3.22 17.12 -4.47
CA GLN A 87 3.60 17.31 -3.07
C GLN A 87 5.00 16.75 -2.78
N GLY A 88 5.27 15.52 -3.22
CA GLY A 88 6.58 14.88 -3.05
C GLY A 88 7.70 15.65 -3.72
N LEU A 89 7.48 16.15 -4.95
CA LEU A 89 8.44 16.96 -5.66
C LEU A 89 8.82 18.22 -4.89
N ALA A 90 7.82 18.93 -4.35
CA ALA A 90 8.03 20.16 -3.59
C ALA A 90 8.88 19.93 -2.32
N VAL A 91 8.56 18.87 -1.57
CA VAL A 91 9.28 18.50 -0.34
C VAL A 91 10.69 17.99 -0.65
N MET A 92 10.83 17.09 -1.62
CA MET A 92 12.12 16.47 -1.95
C MET A 92 13.13 17.48 -2.54
N LYS A 93 12.68 18.51 -3.26
CA LYS A 93 13.56 19.61 -3.69
C LYS A 93 14.21 20.34 -2.51
N GLN A 94 13.51 20.45 -1.39
CA GLN A 94 14.02 21.15 -0.20
C GLN A 94 14.88 20.24 0.66
N THR A 95 14.43 19.01 0.90
CA THR A 95 14.99 18.11 1.92
C THR A 95 15.77 16.92 1.34
N GLY A 96 15.52 16.56 0.08
CA GLY A 96 16.04 15.33 -0.54
C GLY A 96 15.29 14.07 -0.12
N VAL A 97 14.33 14.17 0.80
CA VAL A 97 13.56 13.04 1.33
C VAL A 97 12.07 13.36 1.32
N TYR A 98 11.26 12.30 1.29
CA TYR A 98 9.80 12.40 1.39
C TYR A 98 9.26 11.21 2.17
N SER A 99 8.24 11.44 2.97
CA SER A 99 7.54 10.36 3.68
C SER A 99 6.09 10.76 3.92
N ASP A 100 5.18 9.83 3.66
CA ASP A 100 3.76 9.99 3.97
C ASP A 100 3.08 8.63 4.17
N GLU A 101 1.84 8.69 4.61
CA GLU A 101 0.93 7.54 4.64
C GLU A 101 -0.22 7.80 3.67
N ARG A 102 -0.41 6.88 2.75
CA ARG A 102 -1.36 7.01 1.63
C ARG A 102 -2.08 5.69 1.34
N ILE A 103 -3.15 5.82 0.57
CA ILE A 103 -3.82 4.65 0.00
C ILE A 103 -3.11 4.23 -1.27
N MET A 104 -2.80 2.95 -1.36
CA MET A 104 -2.26 2.32 -2.57
C MET A 104 -3.23 1.25 -3.07
N ARG A 105 -3.04 0.82 -4.31
CA ARG A 105 -3.88 -0.16 -4.99
C ARG A 105 -3.09 -1.42 -5.33
N HIS A 106 -3.57 -2.55 -4.84
CA HIS A 106 -3.11 -3.88 -5.22
C HIS A 106 -3.61 -4.25 -6.64
N ARG A 107 -2.93 -5.17 -7.34
CA ARG A 107 -3.28 -5.65 -8.69
C ARG A 107 -4.74 -6.09 -8.83
N ASN A 108 -5.29 -6.73 -7.80
CA ASN A 108 -6.70 -7.17 -7.78
C ASN A 108 -7.72 -6.03 -7.55
N GLY A 109 -7.26 -4.78 -7.47
CA GLY A 109 -8.10 -3.60 -7.21
C GLY A 109 -8.32 -3.27 -5.74
N GLN A 110 -7.89 -4.12 -4.80
CA GLN A 110 -7.99 -3.85 -3.37
C GLN A 110 -7.15 -2.64 -2.98
N LEU A 111 -7.73 -1.78 -2.13
CA LEU A 111 -7.05 -0.61 -1.58
C LEU A 111 -6.54 -0.91 -0.19
N PHE A 112 -5.32 -0.44 0.12
CA PHE A 112 -4.70 -0.65 1.42
C PHE A 112 -3.92 0.59 1.86
N TRP A 113 -3.69 0.71 3.17
CA TRP A 113 -2.87 1.76 3.74
C TRP A 113 -1.40 1.41 3.60
N CYS A 114 -0.64 2.35 3.06
CA CYS A 114 0.77 2.18 2.83
C CYS A 114 1.54 3.39 3.40
N HIS A 115 2.57 3.14 4.17
CA HIS A 115 3.61 4.10 4.47
C HIS A 115 4.63 4.05 3.33
N ALA A 116 4.84 5.17 2.67
CA ALA A 116 5.85 5.33 1.64
C ALA A 116 6.89 6.35 2.08
N ALA A 117 8.16 5.98 2.01
CA ALA A 117 9.27 6.89 2.25
C ALA A 117 10.27 6.80 1.09
N GLY A 118 10.79 7.95 0.67
CA GLY A 118 11.69 8.01 -0.47
C GLY A 118 12.84 8.99 -0.26
N ARG A 119 13.95 8.71 -0.94
CA ARG A 119 15.12 9.57 -0.99
C ARG A 119 15.57 9.74 -2.43
N SER A 120 15.77 10.98 -2.84
CA SER A 120 16.30 11.31 -4.16
C SER A 120 17.83 11.27 -4.18
N LEU A 121 18.37 10.90 -5.31
CA LEU A 121 19.80 11.02 -5.60
C LEU A 121 20.19 12.50 -5.85
N LEU A 122 19.35 13.23 -6.57
CA LEU A 122 19.58 14.62 -6.98
C LEU A 122 18.43 15.50 -6.44
N ARG A 123 18.76 16.52 -5.63
CA ARG A 123 17.73 17.42 -5.07
C ARG A 123 17.08 18.31 -6.12
N ASP A 124 17.83 18.76 -7.10
CA ASP A 124 17.30 19.64 -8.15
C ASP A 124 16.32 18.90 -9.08
N GLN A 125 16.52 17.59 -9.26
CA GLN A 125 15.68 16.71 -10.05
C GLN A 125 15.31 15.45 -9.23
N PRO A 126 14.45 15.57 -8.21
CA PRO A 126 14.24 14.47 -7.24
C PRO A 126 13.74 13.19 -7.88
N PHE A 127 12.98 13.26 -8.95
CA PHE A 127 12.43 12.08 -9.62
C PHE A 127 13.36 11.48 -10.66
N ALA A 128 14.44 12.18 -11.08
CA ALA A 128 15.39 11.61 -12.04
C ALA A 128 15.97 10.28 -11.55
N CYS A 129 16.19 10.14 -10.23
CA CYS A 129 16.50 8.86 -9.60
C CYS A 129 16.15 8.92 -8.11
N ALA A 130 15.29 8.02 -7.65
CA ALA A 130 14.90 7.92 -6.26
C ALA A 130 14.80 6.46 -5.81
N VAL A 131 15.13 6.23 -4.53
CA VAL A 131 14.90 4.97 -3.83
C VAL A 131 13.71 5.15 -2.91
N TRP A 132 12.82 4.19 -2.91
CA TRP A 132 11.57 4.16 -2.15
C TRP A 132 11.48 2.93 -1.27
N MET A 133 10.96 3.12 -0.07
CA MET A 133 10.48 2.08 0.82
C MET A 133 8.96 2.16 0.92
N PHE A 134 8.32 0.99 0.91
CA PHE A 134 6.88 0.85 1.08
C PHE A 134 6.60 -0.20 2.16
N GLU A 135 5.65 0.10 3.03
CA GLU A 135 5.21 -0.78 4.10
C GLU A 135 3.67 -0.79 4.16
N ASP A 136 3.05 -1.98 4.14
CA ASP A 136 1.62 -2.11 4.41
C ASP A 136 1.36 -1.89 5.90
N ILE A 137 0.67 -0.80 6.21
CA ILE A 137 0.32 -0.40 7.57
C ILE A 137 -1.16 -0.61 7.91
N SER A 138 -1.90 -1.34 7.07
CA SER A 138 -3.34 -1.57 7.26
C SER A 138 -3.65 -2.21 8.61
N SER A 139 -2.81 -3.14 9.07
CA SER A 139 -2.96 -3.81 10.37
C SER A 139 -2.78 -2.88 11.58
N ARG A 140 -2.01 -1.78 11.42
CA ARG A 140 -1.77 -0.80 12.49
C ARG A 140 -2.86 0.25 12.58
N ARG A 141 -3.66 0.42 11.52
CA ARG A 141 -4.76 1.39 11.47
C ARG A 141 -6.06 0.70 11.87
N VAL A 142 -6.25 0.52 13.17
CA VAL A 142 -7.52 0.07 13.73
C VAL A 142 -8.56 1.16 13.51
N VAL A 143 -9.44 0.94 12.55
CA VAL A 143 -10.61 1.79 12.37
C VAL A 143 -11.63 1.47 13.45
N SER A 144 -12.13 2.52 14.09
CA SER A 144 -13.07 2.51 15.18
C SER A 144 -14.20 1.50 14.99
N ARG A 145 -14.53 0.78 16.06
CA ARG A 145 -15.60 -0.23 16.18
C ARG A 145 -17.02 0.33 15.97
N ASP A 146 -17.17 1.57 15.57
CA ASP A 146 -18.43 2.33 15.63
C ASP A 146 -19.29 2.29 14.35
N LEU A 147 -18.93 1.49 13.34
CA LEU A 147 -19.78 1.36 12.16
C LEU A 147 -20.95 0.42 12.45
N THR A 148 -22.16 0.88 12.17
CA THR A 148 -23.35 0.04 12.19
C THR A 148 -23.26 -1.06 11.13
N THR A 149 -24.02 -2.14 11.28
CA THR A 149 -24.08 -3.24 10.30
C THR A 149 -24.38 -2.72 8.88
N ARG A 150 -25.31 -1.74 8.78
CA ARG A 150 -25.69 -1.12 7.52
C ARG A 150 -24.57 -0.30 6.89
N GLU A 151 -23.83 0.45 7.70
CA GLU A 151 -22.67 1.23 7.24
C GLU A 151 -21.55 0.31 6.74
N ARG A 152 -21.28 -0.80 7.43
CA ARG A 152 -20.31 -1.82 6.97
C ARG A 152 -20.70 -2.46 5.64
N GLU A 153 -21.99 -2.79 5.47
CA GLU A 153 -22.49 -3.36 4.22
C GLU A 153 -22.33 -2.40 3.04
N ILE A 154 -22.73 -1.15 3.21
CA ILE A 154 -22.57 -0.12 2.17
C ILE A 154 -21.09 0.08 1.85
N ALA A 155 -20.23 0.15 2.85
CA ALA A 155 -18.81 0.33 2.67
C ALA A 155 -18.17 -0.83 1.89
N ARG A 156 -18.56 -2.09 2.18
CA ARG A 156 -18.10 -3.26 1.42
C ARG A 156 -18.51 -3.20 -0.06
N GLN A 157 -19.73 -2.78 -0.36
CA GLN A 157 -20.19 -2.68 -1.76
C GLN A 157 -19.49 -1.54 -2.51
N ILE A 158 -19.20 -0.42 -1.84
CA ILE A 158 -18.37 0.65 -2.41
C ILE A 158 -16.94 0.13 -2.68
N ALA A 159 -16.38 -0.63 -1.75
CA ALA A 159 -15.06 -1.23 -1.88
C ALA A 159 -14.97 -2.25 -3.03
N ALA A 160 -16.07 -2.97 -3.28
CA ALA A 160 -16.20 -3.86 -4.43
C ALA A 160 -16.41 -3.11 -5.78
N GLY A 161 -16.26 -1.77 -5.78
CA GLY A 161 -16.37 -0.95 -7.00
C GLY A 161 -17.81 -0.71 -7.48
N GLN A 162 -18.82 -1.04 -6.68
CA GLN A 162 -20.21 -0.84 -7.07
C GLN A 162 -20.57 0.65 -7.08
N SER A 163 -21.29 1.05 -8.14
CA SER A 163 -21.82 2.41 -8.25
C SER A 163 -22.94 2.67 -7.24
N THR A 164 -23.16 3.94 -6.88
CA THR A 164 -24.29 4.37 -6.02
C THR A 164 -25.64 3.79 -6.47
N LYS A 165 -25.88 3.72 -7.80
CA LYS A 165 -27.12 3.16 -8.36
C LYS A 165 -27.24 1.66 -8.14
N GLN A 166 -26.13 0.91 -8.28
CA GLN A 166 -26.11 -0.54 -8.05
C GLN A 166 -26.34 -0.85 -6.58
N ILE A 167 -25.64 -0.16 -5.67
CA ILE A 167 -25.81 -0.29 -4.22
C ILE A 167 -27.25 0.01 -3.81
N ALA A 168 -27.82 1.10 -4.33
CA ALA A 168 -29.20 1.50 -4.05
C ALA A 168 -30.20 0.39 -4.45
N ARG A 169 -30.03 -0.23 -5.63
CA ARG A 169 -30.86 -1.37 -6.07
C ARG A 169 -30.72 -2.57 -5.14
N THR A 170 -29.48 -2.98 -4.86
CA THR A 170 -29.19 -4.15 -4.00
C THR A 170 -29.80 -3.99 -2.60
N LEU A 171 -29.79 -2.77 -2.08
CA LEU A 171 -30.22 -2.48 -0.72
C LEU A 171 -31.67 -1.97 -0.60
N GLY A 172 -32.39 -1.83 -1.73
CA GLY A 172 -33.76 -1.38 -1.77
C GLY A 172 -33.99 0.07 -1.29
N VAL A 173 -33.02 0.96 -1.52
CA VAL A 173 -33.06 2.37 -1.10
C VAL A 173 -32.81 3.33 -2.27
N SER A 174 -33.02 4.62 -2.07
CA SER A 174 -32.72 5.60 -3.12
C SER A 174 -31.21 5.85 -3.27
N PRO A 175 -30.73 6.22 -4.48
CA PRO A 175 -29.34 6.64 -4.65
C PRO A 175 -28.94 7.78 -3.71
N ARG A 176 -29.83 8.74 -3.46
CA ARG A 176 -29.62 9.85 -2.53
C ARG A 176 -29.38 9.36 -1.09
N THR A 177 -30.05 8.27 -0.68
CA THR A 177 -29.81 7.64 0.62
C THR A 177 -28.40 7.08 0.71
N ILE A 178 -27.89 6.45 -0.35
CA ILE A 178 -26.52 5.92 -0.40
C ILE A 178 -25.50 7.06 -0.35
N ASP A 179 -25.72 8.16 -1.07
CA ASP A 179 -24.82 9.33 -1.02
C ASP A 179 -24.77 9.93 0.41
N GLY A 180 -25.92 9.98 1.10
CA GLY A 180 -25.99 10.38 2.50
C GLY A 180 -25.21 9.43 3.43
N HIS A 181 -25.26 8.13 3.20
CA HIS A 181 -24.44 7.16 3.94
C HIS A 181 -22.94 7.33 3.64
N ARG A 182 -22.55 7.55 2.38
CA ARG A 182 -21.14 7.82 2.01
C ARG A 182 -20.59 9.04 2.73
N ALA A 183 -21.33 10.15 2.73
CA ALA A 183 -20.91 11.38 3.40
C ALA A 183 -20.78 11.18 4.94
N ARG A 184 -21.66 10.39 5.55
CA ARG A 184 -21.58 10.03 6.98
C ARG A 184 -20.39 9.11 7.27
N LEU A 185 -20.15 8.10 6.41
CA LEU A 185 -19.00 7.20 6.52
C LEU A 185 -17.69 7.97 6.46
N ILE A 186 -17.52 8.85 5.46
CA ILE A 186 -16.32 9.70 5.31
C ILE A 186 -16.05 10.47 6.61
N ARG A 187 -17.06 11.14 7.16
CA ARG A 187 -16.93 11.90 8.41
C ARG A 187 -16.63 11.00 9.61
N LYS A 188 -17.32 9.87 9.72
CA LYS A 188 -17.22 8.94 10.86
C LYS A 188 -15.86 8.26 10.94
N VAL A 189 -15.27 7.91 9.80
CA VAL A 189 -13.93 7.33 9.73
C VAL A 189 -12.81 8.38 9.63
N GLY A 190 -13.15 9.66 9.62
CA GLY A 190 -12.18 10.74 9.50
C GLY A 190 -11.41 10.71 8.19
N ALA A 191 -12.06 10.31 7.09
CA ALA A 191 -11.45 10.24 5.77
C ALA A 191 -11.54 11.60 5.05
N LYS A 192 -10.56 11.90 4.20
CA LYS A 192 -10.54 13.10 3.35
C LYS A 192 -11.08 12.83 1.95
N SER A 193 -11.17 11.54 1.55
CA SER A 193 -11.65 11.10 0.25
C SER A 193 -12.45 9.81 0.34
N ALA A 194 -13.17 9.47 -0.74
CA ALA A 194 -13.88 8.19 -0.83
C ALA A 194 -12.89 7.00 -0.85
N SER A 195 -11.74 7.13 -1.51
CA SER A 195 -10.69 6.11 -1.53
C SER A 195 -10.13 5.87 -0.12
N GLU A 196 -9.85 6.93 0.61
CA GLU A 196 -9.39 6.84 2.01
C GLU A 196 -10.46 6.21 2.92
N MET A 197 -11.74 6.55 2.73
CA MET A 197 -12.85 5.92 3.45
C MET A 197 -12.88 4.39 3.20
N ILE A 198 -12.76 3.98 1.94
CA ILE A 198 -12.76 2.56 1.56
C ILE A 198 -11.64 1.80 2.24
N ALA A 199 -10.41 2.33 2.18
CA ALA A 199 -9.26 1.67 2.78
C ALA A 199 -9.34 1.60 4.32
N LYS A 200 -9.85 2.65 4.96
CA LYS A 200 -10.12 2.64 6.41
C LYS A 200 -11.16 1.61 6.81
N VAL A 201 -12.10 1.29 5.94
CA VAL A 201 -13.17 0.32 6.21
C VAL A 201 -12.80 -1.10 5.83
N ILE A 202 -12.02 -1.31 4.76
CA ILE A 202 -11.54 -2.66 4.35
C ILE A 202 -10.55 -3.24 5.37
N GLY A 203 -9.74 -2.42 6.02
CA GLY A 203 -8.89 -2.85 7.13
C GLY A 203 -9.66 -3.35 8.37
N LEU A 204 -10.99 -3.52 8.26
CA LEU A 204 -11.91 -4.04 9.29
C LEU A 204 -12.33 -5.50 9.06
N GLY A 205 -11.80 -6.18 8.05
CA GLY A 205 -12.17 -7.57 7.67
C GLY A 205 -11.24 -8.63 8.19
#